data_36dcbea29a130c1993561b877726458b
#
_entry.id   36dcbea29a130c1993561b877726458b
#
_cell.length_a   1.000
_cell.length_b   1.000
_cell.length_c   1.000
_cell.angle_alpha   90.00
_cell.angle_beta   90.00
_cell.angle_gamma   90.00
#
_symmetry.space_group_name_H-M   'P 1'
#
loop_
_entity.id
_entity.type
_entity.pdbx_description
1 polymer ?
#
loop_
_entity_poly.entity_id
_entity_poly.type
_entity_poly.pdbx_seq_one_letter_code
_entity_poly.pdbx_strand_id
1 'polypeptide(L)'
;VDRTAAVKACKIHQNIIIMSIIKVSIDKIYGILEPVDLELIKERVEVSNRMLSDGSGDGNDFLGWVDLPEQITPAQLDAVNDCAKSLASLAEVIVVIGIGGSYLGAKAVLEAMSDPFQLLHKKQDKPIVLFAGQNLSEDYLYELLAATKPYKLAAIVISKSGTTTEPAVAFRIVKEEIETRYGKAEAAKRIVAVTDAKRGALRTLATQEGYATFVIPDDIGGRYSVLTPVGLLPLAAAGVRIGELVRGAQDME
;
A
#
# COMPACT_ATOMS: atom_id res chain seq x y z
N VAL A 1 16.30 -12.42 17.64
CA VAL A 1 15.85 -13.82 17.66
C VAL A 1 16.61 -14.55 16.58
N ASP A 2 17.35 -15.58 16.97
CA ASP A 2 18.29 -16.32 16.11
C ASP A 2 17.56 -16.96 14.92
N ARG A 3 17.83 -16.48 13.69
CA ARG A 3 17.29 -17.03 12.43
C ARG A 3 17.57 -18.53 12.24
N THR A 4 18.67 -19.02 12.81
CA THR A 4 19.02 -20.45 12.82
C THR A 4 18.03 -21.29 13.64
N ALA A 5 17.35 -20.70 14.61
CA ALA A 5 16.32 -21.38 15.38
C ALA A 5 14.98 -21.51 14.62
N ALA A 6 14.62 -20.49 13.82
CA ALA A 6 13.41 -20.52 12.99
C ALA A 6 13.51 -21.55 11.85
N VAL A 7 14.68 -21.62 11.19
CA VAL A 7 14.94 -22.64 10.14
C VAL A 7 15.05 -24.05 10.73
N LYS A 8 15.53 -24.21 11.96
CA LYS A 8 15.54 -25.52 12.64
C LYS A 8 14.17 -25.96 13.17
N ALA A 9 13.22 -25.04 13.34
CA ALA A 9 11.85 -25.36 13.76
C ALA A 9 10.95 -25.83 12.60
N CYS A 10 11.40 -25.73 11.36
CA CYS A 10 10.73 -26.30 10.19
C CYS A 10 10.97 -27.83 10.13
N LYS A 11 10.52 -28.54 11.16
CA LYS A 11 10.36 -29.99 11.10
C LYS A 11 9.03 -30.27 10.41
N ILE A 12 9.11 -30.76 9.18
CA ILE A 12 7.98 -31.43 8.52
C ILE A 12 7.60 -32.63 9.36
N HIS A 13 6.76 -32.42 10.36
CA HIS A 13 6.05 -33.48 11.05
C HIS A 13 4.57 -33.20 10.81
N GLN A 14 3.92 -34.12 10.13
CA GLN A 14 2.49 -34.12 9.88
C GLN A 14 1.95 -33.01 8.95
N ASN A 15 2.59 -32.77 7.79
CA ASN A 15 2.05 -31.87 6.76
C ASN A 15 1.62 -30.46 7.24
N ILE A 16 2.17 -29.98 8.37
CA ILE A 16 1.90 -28.67 8.95
C ILE A 16 3.22 -27.91 9.05
N ILE A 17 3.31 -26.81 8.33
CA ILE A 17 4.38 -25.82 8.49
C ILE A 17 3.89 -24.82 9.53
N ILE A 18 4.56 -24.75 10.69
CA ILE A 18 4.25 -23.77 11.73
C ILE A 18 5.24 -22.62 11.59
N MET A 19 4.77 -21.50 11.10
CA MET A 19 5.47 -20.22 11.11
C MET A 19 4.81 -19.36 12.20
N SER A 20 5.45 -19.25 13.35
CA SER A 20 5.02 -18.57 14.59
C SER A 20 3.49 -18.41 14.86
N ILE A 21 2.76 -17.68 14.03
CA ILE A 21 1.33 -17.41 14.20
C ILE A 21 0.49 -18.07 13.09
N ILE A 22 1.08 -18.31 11.92
CA ILE A 22 0.39 -18.86 10.73
C ILE A 22 0.68 -20.36 10.61
N LYS A 23 -0.36 -21.14 10.41
CA LYS A 23 -0.26 -22.59 10.09
C LYS A 23 -0.65 -22.78 8.64
N VAL A 24 0.24 -23.43 7.88
CA VAL A 24 -0.06 -23.89 6.52
C VAL A 24 -0.26 -25.42 6.58
N SER A 25 -1.45 -25.90 6.19
CA SER A 25 -1.74 -27.34 6.06
C SER A 25 -2.00 -27.66 4.60
N ILE A 26 -1.33 -28.69 4.12
CA ILE A 26 -1.53 -29.25 2.78
C ILE A 26 -2.36 -30.53 2.79
N ASP A 27 -2.93 -30.93 3.94
CA ASP A 27 -3.64 -32.22 4.09
C ASP A 27 -4.81 -32.37 3.12
N LYS A 28 -5.44 -31.25 2.74
CA LYS A 28 -6.61 -31.25 1.86
C LYS A 28 -6.27 -31.27 0.36
N ILE A 29 -5.01 -31.18 -0.02
CA ILE A 29 -4.62 -31.32 -1.43
C ILE A 29 -4.42 -32.78 -1.83
N TYR A 30 -4.23 -33.69 -0.85
CA TYR A 30 -4.13 -35.12 -1.10
C TYR A 30 -5.46 -35.68 -1.61
N GLY A 31 -5.38 -36.51 -2.64
CA GLY A 31 -6.53 -36.94 -3.43
C GLY A 31 -6.75 -36.14 -4.74
N ILE A 32 -6.09 -34.96 -4.85
CA ILE A 32 -5.90 -34.21 -6.10
C ILE A 32 -4.44 -34.36 -6.55
N LEU A 33 -3.52 -34.20 -5.60
CA LEU A 33 -2.07 -34.42 -5.78
C LEU A 33 -1.62 -35.54 -4.85
N GLU A 34 -0.77 -36.41 -5.36
CA GLU A 34 -0.12 -37.45 -4.56
C GLU A 34 1.22 -36.94 -4.00
N PRO A 35 1.76 -37.52 -2.91
CA PRO A 35 3.07 -37.12 -2.38
C PRO A 35 4.20 -37.12 -3.41
N VAL A 36 4.14 -38.05 -4.38
CA VAL A 36 5.12 -38.13 -5.47
C VAL A 36 5.10 -36.90 -6.37
N ASP A 37 3.94 -36.27 -6.57
CA ASP A 37 3.83 -35.07 -7.39
C ASP A 37 4.57 -33.89 -6.75
N LEU A 38 4.54 -33.80 -5.42
CA LEU A 38 5.28 -32.77 -4.68
C LEU A 38 6.81 -33.00 -4.77
N GLU A 39 7.26 -34.23 -4.69
CA GLU A 39 8.69 -34.55 -4.87
C GLU A 39 9.17 -34.24 -6.29
N LEU A 40 8.34 -34.49 -7.32
CA LEU A 40 8.67 -34.21 -8.72
C LEU A 40 8.87 -32.72 -9.01
N ILE A 41 8.17 -31.82 -8.30
CA ILE A 41 8.31 -30.37 -8.48
C ILE A 41 9.38 -29.74 -7.60
N LYS A 42 9.88 -30.45 -6.59
CA LYS A 42 10.80 -29.93 -5.57
C LYS A 42 12.05 -29.29 -6.17
N GLU A 43 12.74 -29.98 -7.07
CA GLU A 43 13.94 -29.44 -7.74
C GLU A 43 13.64 -28.16 -8.51
N ARG A 44 12.50 -28.10 -9.20
CA ARG A 44 12.07 -26.89 -9.93
C ARG A 44 11.80 -25.73 -8.99
N VAL A 45 11.18 -25.99 -7.84
CA VAL A 45 10.91 -24.97 -6.81
C VAL A 45 12.23 -24.44 -6.24
N GLU A 46 13.19 -25.34 -5.92
CA GLU A 46 14.50 -24.95 -5.42
C GLU A 46 15.30 -24.11 -6.43
N VAL A 47 15.23 -24.46 -7.72
CA VAL A 47 15.85 -23.67 -8.79
C VAL A 47 15.19 -22.30 -8.91
N SER A 48 13.86 -22.26 -8.95
CA SER A 48 13.13 -21.00 -9.06
C SER A 48 13.38 -20.07 -7.85
N ASN A 49 13.43 -20.63 -6.65
CA ASN A 49 13.74 -19.88 -5.43
C ASN A 49 15.16 -19.30 -5.46
N ARG A 50 16.14 -20.07 -5.93
CA ARG A 50 17.51 -19.54 -6.15
C ARG A 50 17.53 -18.41 -7.16
N MET A 51 16.85 -18.58 -8.30
CA MET A 51 16.77 -17.54 -9.33
C MET A 51 16.15 -16.24 -8.79
N LEU A 52 15.16 -16.35 -7.92
CA LEU A 52 14.57 -15.20 -7.24
C LEU A 52 15.57 -14.54 -6.28
N SER A 53 16.22 -15.32 -5.43
CA SER A 53 17.17 -14.81 -4.43
C SER A 53 18.44 -14.22 -5.07
N ASP A 54 18.92 -14.82 -6.15
CA ASP A 54 20.14 -14.39 -6.85
C ASP A 54 19.86 -13.27 -7.89
N GLY A 55 18.59 -12.98 -8.15
CA GLY A 55 18.19 -12.03 -9.19
C GLY A 55 18.60 -12.44 -10.60
N SER A 56 18.71 -13.75 -10.87
CA SER A 56 19.21 -14.27 -12.13
C SER A 56 18.11 -14.59 -13.16
N GLY A 57 16.85 -14.43 -12.80
CA GLY A 57 15.70 -14.68 -13.68
C GLY A 57 15.26 -13.43 -14.45
N ASP A 58 14.35 -13.65 -15.41
CA ASP A 58 13.69 -12.58 -16.15
C ASP A 58 12.87 -11.70 -15.17
N GLY A 59 12.94 -10.36 -15.35
CA GLY A 59 12.25 -9.40 -14.49
C GLY A 59 13.03 -9.00 -13.24
N ASN A 60 14.32 -9.30 -13.17
CA ASN A 60 15.21 -8.96 -12.07
C ASN A 60 15.31 -7.45 -11.77
N ASP A 61 14.91 -6.58 -12.71
CA ASP A 61 14.80 -5.13 -12.51
C ASP A 61 13.73 -4.72 -11.48
N PHE A 62 12.86 -5.67 -11.08
CA PHE A 62 11.70 -5.41 -10.21
C PHE A 62 11.67 -6.32 -8.97
N LEU A 63 12.82 -6.62 -8.39
CA LEU A 63 12.96 -7.47 -7.19
C LEU A 63 13.09 -6.70 -5.87
N GLY A 64 13.00 -5.38 -5.88
CA GLY A 64 13.08 -4.57 -4.65
C GLY A 64 12.04 -4.90 -3.58
N TRP A 65 11.05 -5.73 -3.89
CA TRP A 65 10.05 -6.21 -2.94
C TRP A 65 10.51 -7.43 -2.12
N VAL A 66 11.50 -8.18 -2.59
CA VAL A 66 11.92 -9.46 -1.99
C VAL A 66 12.40 -9.26 -0.55
N ASP A 67 13.33 -8.32 -0.34
CA ASP A 67 13.86 -8.01 0.99
C ASP A 67 13.28 -6.68 1.54
N LEU A 68 12.17 -6.20 0.98
CA LEU A 68 11.60 -4.91 1.37
C LEU A 68 11.25 -4.81 2.86
N PRO A 69 10.64 -5.84 3.49
CA PRO A 69 10.28 -5.75 4.91
C PRO A 69 11.49 -5.44 5.80
N GLU A 70 12.66 -6.03 5.53
CA GLU A 70 13.88 -5.79 6.30
C GLU A 70 14.56 -4.46 5.99
N GLN A 71 14.34 -3.92 4.79
CA GLN A 71 14.94 -2.65 4.36
C GLN A 71 14.19 -1.42 4.88
N ILE A 72 12.96 -1.59 5.36
CA ILE A 72 12.16 -0.47 5.90
C ILE A 72 12.75 -0.02 7.24
N THR A 73 13.28 1.18 7.26
CA THR A 73 13.89 1.76 8.45
C THR A 73 12.86 2.42 9.38
N PRO A 74 13.14 2.50 10.70
CA PRO A 74 12.31 3.28 11.63
C PRO A 74 12.09 4.73 11.18
N ALA A 75 13.11 5.38 10.63
CA ALA A 75 13.02 6.75 10.16
C ALA A 75 12.03 6.91 8.98
N GLN A 76 11.95 5.93 8.10
CA GLN A 76 10.95 5.92 7.02
C GLN A 76 9.53 5.76 7.57
N LEU A 77 9.33 4.86 8.56
CA LEU A 77 8.05 4.69 9.22
C LEU A 77 7.62 5.95 9.99
N ASP A 78 8.56 6.59 10.67
CA ASP A 78 8.30 7.85 11.40
C ASP A 78 7.89 8.97 10.43
N ALA A 79 8.59 9.13 9.31
CA ALA A 79 8.24 10.12 8.29
C ALA A 79 6.83 9.90 7.72
N VAL A 80 6.45 8.65 7.45
CA VAL A 80 5.09 8.30 6.99
C VAL A 80 4.06 8.59 8.08
N ASN A 81 4.33 8.18 9.32
CA ASN A 81 3.43 8.41 10.45
C ASN A 81 3.23 9.90 10.74
N ASP A 82 4.27 10.71 10.67
CA ASP A 82 4.18 12.15 10.95
C ASP A 82 3.41 12.88 9.85
N CYS A 83 3.61 12.50 8.59
CA CYS A 83 2.81 13.00 7.48
C CYS A 83 1.33 12.59 7.64
N ALA A 84 1.07 11.33 7.97
CA ALA A 84 -0.26 10.81 8.20
C ALA A 84 -0.98 11.53 9.36
N LYS A 85 -0.29 11.78 10.48
CA LYS A 85 -0.80 12.56 11.62
C LYS A 85 -1.13 13.99 11.21
N SER A 86 -0.25 14.63 10.41
CA SER A 86 -0.49 15.96 9.88
C SER A 86 -1.77 16.02 9.04
N LEU A 87 -1.93 15.09 8.08
CA LEU A 87 -3.16 15.00 7.28
C LEU A 87 -4.40 14.74 8.15
N ALA A 88 -4.31 13.80 9.10
CA ALA A 88 -5.41 13.46 9.99
C ALA A 88 -5.83 14.64 10.89
N SER A 89 -4.92 15.55 11.24
CA SER A 89 -5.25 16.76 11.99
C SER A 89 -6.03 17.79 11.16
N LEU A 90 -5.88 17.73 9.84
CA LEU A 90 -6.47 18.69 8.89
C LEU A 90 -7.76 18.17 8.26
N ALA A 91 -8.00 16.86 8.24
CA ALA A 91 -9.09 16.25 7.45
C ALA A 91 -9.88 15.20 8.23
N GLU A 92 -11.17 15.15 7.95
CA GLU A 92 -12.09 14.10 8.40
C GLU A 92 -12.25 13.02 7.33
N VAL A 93 -12.01 13.39 6.06
CA VAL A 93 -12.00 12.48 4.91
C VAL A 93 -10.71 12.68 4.11
N ILE A 94 -10.05 11.58 3.78
CA ILE A 94 -8.87 11.56 2.92
C ILE A 94 -9.20 10.76 1.66
N VAL A 95 -9.10 11.41 0.50
CA VAL A 95 -9.29 10.74 -0.79
C VAL A 95 -7.94 10.25 -1.30
N VAL A 96 -7.80 8.94 -1.39
CA VAL A 96 -6.63 8.28 -2.00
C VAL A 96 -6.89 8.10 -3.49
N ILE A 97 -6.06 8.73 -4.31
CA ILE A 97 -6.23 8.78 -5.76
C ILE A 97 -5.17 7.92 -6.42
N GLY A 98 -5.58 6.84 -7.04
CA GLY A 98 -4.68 5.87 -7.69
C GLY A 98 -5.44 4.75 -8.37
N ILE A 99 -4.74 3.96 -9.18
CA ILE A 99 -5.30 2.81 -9.91
C ILE A 99 -4.42 1.57 -9.73
N GLY A 100 -4.98 0.40 -9.83
CA GLY A 100 -4.27 -0.87 -9.71
C GLY A 100 -3.51 -0.99 -8.39
N GLY A 101 -2.21 -1.28 -8.44
CA GLY A 101 -1.36 -1.39 -7.25
C GLY A 101 -1.28 -0.13 -6.40
N SER A 102 -1.58 1.04 -6.99
CA SER A 102 -1.55 2.32 -6.26
C SER A 102 -2.71 2.48 -5.26
N TYR A 103 -3.73 1.61 -5.27
CA TYR A 103 -4.80 1.67 -4.28
C TYR A 103 -5.21 0.30 -3.71
N LEU A 104 -5.11 -0.77 -4.50
CA LEU A 104 -5.65 -2.09 -4.13
C LEU A 104 -5.01 -2.66 -2.86
N GLY A 105 -3.70 -2.52 -2.69
CA GLY A 105 -3.02 -3.00 -1.49
C GLY A 105 -3.48 -2.29 -0.22
N ALA A 106 -3.54 -0.95 -0.24
CA ALA A 106 -4.07 -0.17 0.87
C ALA A 106 -5.54 -0.51 1.15
N LYS A 107 -6.37 -0.60 0.10
CA LYS A 107 -7.79 -0.96 0.21
C LYS A 107 -7.98 -2.33 0.86
N ALA A 108 -7.24 -3.34 0.41
CA ALA A 108 -7.32 -4.70 0.95
C ALA A 108 -7.00 -4.74 2.46
N VAL A 109 -5.93 -4.06 2.89
CA VAL A 109 -5.57 -4.00 4.32
C VAL A 109 -6.62 -3.23 5.12
N LEU A 110 -7.10 -2.10 4.60
CA LEU A 110 -8.14 -1.32 5.27
C LEU A 110 -9.43 -2.14 5.45
N GLU A 111 -9.90 -2.82 4.40
CA GLU A 111 -11.11 -3.66 4.47
C GLU A 111 -10.93 -4.83 5.45
N ALA A 112 -9.74 -5.42 5.52
CA ALA A 112 -9.45 -6.50 6.46
C ALA A 112 -9.39 -6.05 7.92
N MET A 113 -8.98 -4.81 8.19
CA MET A 113 -8.72 -4.29 9.54
C MET A 113 -9.75 -3.30 10.06
N SER A 114 -10.63 -2.80 9.19
CA SER A 114 -11.66 -1.83 9.57
C SER A 114 -12.94 -2.53 10.04
N ASP A 115 -13.66 -1.86 10.91
CA ASP A 115 -15.05 -2.22 11.20
C ASP A 115 -15.90 -1.99 9.92
N PRO A 116 -16.55 -3.02 9.36
CA PRO A 116 -17.36 -2.88 8.15
C PRO A 116 -18.53 -1.90 8.33
N PHE A 117 -18.91 -1.59 9.56
CA PHE A 117 -19.99 -0.66 9.90
C PHE A 117 -19.49 0.71 10.40
N GLN A 118 -18.19 0.99 10.27
CA GLN A 118 -17.59 2.23 10.80
C GLN A 118 -18.31 3.51 10.35
N LEU A 119 -18.84 3.53 9.12
CA LEU A 119 -19.57 4.69 8.57
C LEU A 119 -20.90 4.97 9.28
N LEU A 120 -21.45 4.01 10.04
CA LEU A 120 -22.66 4.17 10.84
C LEU A 120 -22.37 4.74 12.24
N HIS A 121 -21.11 4.81 12.64
CA HIS A 121 -20.73 5.36 13.93
C HIS A 121 -20.87 6.88 13.89
N LYS A 122 -21.52 7.45 14.90
CA LYS A 122 -21.78 8.90 15.00
C LYS A 122 -20.51 9.73 15.14
N LYS A 123 -19.45 9.15 15.69
CA LYS A 123 -18.16 9.80 15.90
C LYS A 123 -17.07 8.95 15.30
N GLN A 124 -16.27 9.58 14.45
CA GLN A 124 -15.07 8.99 13.87
C GLN A 124 -13.86 9.53 14.63
N ASP A 125 -13.04 8.64 15.18
CA ASP A 125 -11.80 9.02 15.88
C ASP A 125 -10.63 9.21 14.90
N LYS A 126 -10.80 8.80 13.65
CA LYS A 126 -9.78 8.83 12.58
C LYS A 126 -10.44 9.22 11.25
N PRO A 127 -9.67 9.78 10.32
CA PRO A 127 -10.20 10.09 9.00
C PRO A 127 -10.75 8.86 8.28
N ILE A 128 -11.85 9.08 7.56
CA ILE A 128 -12.38 8.09 6.63
C ILE A 128 -11.53 8.14 5.36
N VAL A 129 -11.02 7.00 4.92
CA VAL A 129 -10.30 6.88 3.66
C VAL A 129 -11.25 6.43 2.56
N LEU A 130 -11.36 7.25 1.51
CA LEU A 130 -12.10 6.95 0.28
C LEU A 130 -11.12 6.84 -0.89
N PHE A 131 -11.51 6.10 -1.92
CA PHE A 131 -10.67 5.89 -3.10
C PHE A 131 -11.28 6.55 -4.34
N ALA A 132 -10.42 7.11 -5.21
CA ALA A 132 -10.80 7.67 -6.50
C ALA A 132 -9.72 7.38 -7.55
N GLY A 133 -10.04 7.58 -8.83
CA GLY A 133 -9.09 7.39 -9.92
C GLY A 133 -8.86 5.93 -10.32
N GLN A 134 -9.67 5.01 -9.82
CA GLN A 134 -9.70 3.62 -10.25
C GLN A 134 -10.63 3.39 -11.45
N ASN A 135 -11.39 4.40 -11.83
CA ASN A 135 -12.29 4.43 -12.98
C ASN A 135 -12.46 5.87 -13.50
N LEU A 136 -13.20 6.04 -14.59
CA LEU A 136 -13.55 7.33 -15.22
C LEU A 136 -15.04 7.66 -15.08
N SER A 137 -15.73 7.08 -14.09
CA SER A 137 -17.15 7.37 -13.88
C SER A 137 -17.33 8.81 -13.36
N GLU A 138 -18.03 9.60 -14.13
CA GLU A 138 -18.39 10.97 -13.75
C GLU A 138 -19.39 10.96 -12.58
N ASP A 139 -20.36 10.04 -12.58
CA ASP A 139 -21.31 9.84 -11.48
C ASP A 139 -20.60 9.54 -10.16
N TYR A 140 -19.62 8.62 -10.20
CA TYR A 140 -18.84 8.28 -9.01
C TYR A 140 -18.11 9.47 -8.42
N LEU A 141 -17.44 10.28 -9.25
CA LEU A 141 -16.71 11.47 -8.79
C LEU A 141 -17.68 12.56 -8.29
N TYR A 142 -18.81 12.74 -8.96
CA TYR A 142 -19.84 13.67 -8.52
C TYR A 142 -20.39 13.29 -7.15
N GLU A 143 -20.78 12.03 -6.97
CA GLU A 143 -21.30 11.51 -5.70
C GLU A 143 -20.26 11.57 -4.60
N LEU A 144 -18.99 11.26 -4.89
CA LEU A 144 -17.89 11.36 -3.94
C LEU A 144 -17.73 12.80 -3.44
N LEU A 145 -17.71 13.78 -4.34
CA LEU A 145 -17.61 15.18 -3.96
C LEU A 145 -18.83 15.65 -3.19
N ALA A 146 -20.03 15.24 -3.58
CA ALA A 146 -21.27 15.55 -2.89
C ALA A 146 -21.26 14.98 -1.45
N ALA A 147 -20.87 13.71 -1.30
CA ALA A 147 -20.78 13.03 -0.01
C ALA A 147 -19.71 13.64 0.91
N THR A 148 -18.61 14.13 0.35
CA THR A 148 -17.52 14.73 1.14
C THR A 148 -17.70 16.22 1.44
N LYS A 149 -18.73 16.85 0.89
CA LYS A 149 -18.99 18.29 1.06
C LYS A 149 -19.08 18.76 2.51
N PRO A 150 -19.72 18.05 3.46
CA PRO A 150 -19.81 18.47 4.86
C PRO A 150 -18.54 18.22 5.68
N TYR A 151 -17.53 17.54 5.12
CA TYR A 151 -16.34 17.13 5.86
C TYR A 151 -15.10 17.93 5.44
N LYS A 152 -14.13 18.03 6.37
CA LYS A 152 -12.80 18.54 6.02
C LYS A 152 -12.08 17.52 5.16
N LEU A 153 -11.56 17.97 4.02
CA LEU A 153 -11.02 17.12 2.97
C LEU A 153 -9.50 17.25 2.84
N ALA A 154 -8.83 16.14 2.58
CA ALA A 154 -7.45 16.06 2.11
C ALA A 154 -7.32 14.98 1.02
N ALA A 155 -6.18 14.93 0.33
CA ALA A 155 -5.92 13.95 -0.71
C ALA A 155 -4.50 13.37 -0.63
N ILE A 156 -4.39 12.09 -0.97
CA ILE A 156 -3.12 11.40 -1.25
C ILE A 156 -3.17 10.95 -2.70
N VAL A 157 -2.37 11.54 -3.57
CA VAL A 157 -2.31 11.17 -4.98
C VAL A 157 -1.10 10.26 -5.22
N ILE A 158 -1.35 9.09 -5.82
CA ILE A 158 -0.37 8.02 -5.99
C ILE A 158 -0.26 7.67 -7.47
N SER A 159 0.81 8.11 -8.10
CA SER A 159 1.11 7.80 -9.51
C SER A 159 2.59 7.97 -9.78
N LYS A 160 3.25 6.94 -10.29
CA LYS A 160 4.69 7.00 -10.62
C LYS A 160 4.96 8.01 -11.74
N SER A 161 4.25 7.91 -12.85
CA SER A 161 4.40 8.82 -13.99
C SER A 161 3.65 10.14 -13.84
N GLY A 162 2.52 10.13 -13.13
CA GLY A 162 1.58 11.24 -13.08
C GLY A 162 0.76 11.45 -14.37
N THR A 163 0.86 10.51 -15.32
CA THR A 163 0.20 10.60 -16.64
C THR A 163 -0.84 9.52 -16.88
N THR A 164 -1.04 8.61 -15.93
CA THR A 164 -2.14 7.64 -16.00
C THR A 164 -3.46 8.39 -15.97
N THR A 165 -4.30 8.18 -16.98
CA THR A 165 -5.47 9.01 -17.26
C THR A 165 -6.46 9.09 -16.10
N GLU A 166 -6.85 7.93 -15.56
CA GLU A 166 -7.89 7.83 -14.53
C GLU A 166 -7.51 8.60 -13.25
N PRO A 167 -6.35 8.34 -12.61
CA PRO A 167 -5.96 9.13 -11.45
C PRO A 167 -5.63 10.58 -11.78
N ALA A 168 -5.16 10.91 -13.00
CA ALA A 168 -4.89 12.30 -13.37
C ALA A 168 -6.18 13.12 -13.47
N VAL A 169 -7.25 12.57 -14.06
CA VAL A 169 -8.57 13.20 -14.13
C VAL A 169 -9.16 13.36 -12.73
N ALA A 170 -9.19 12.28 -11.95
CA ALA A 170 -9.72 12.34 -10.59
C ALA A 170 -8.93 13.33 -9.71
N PHE A 171 -7.60 13.35 -9.83
CA PHE A 171 -6.78 14.29 -9.07
C PHE A 171 -7.04 15.73 -9.45
N ARG A 172 -7.19 16.05 -10.73
CA ARG A 172 -7.52 17.40 -11.18
C ARG A 172 -8.80 17.92 -10.53
N ILE A 173 -9.83 17.07 -10.51
CA ILE A 173 -11.16 17.41 -9.95
C ILE A 173 -11.09 17.59 -8.43
N VAL A 174 -10.46 16.64 -7.71
CA VAL A 174 -10.33 16.69 -6.25
C VAL A 174 -9.42 17.84 -5.81
N LYS A 175 -8.33 18.11 -6.55
CA LYS A 175 -7.45 19.26 -6.32
C LYS A 175 -8.21 20.57 -6.42
N GLU A 176 -9.00 20.77 -7.48
CA GLU A 176 -9.82 21.97 -7.71
C GLU A 176 -10.81 22.16 -6.54
N GLU A 177 -11.45 21.10 -6.07
CA GLU A 177 -12.35 21.14 -4.93
C GLU A 177 -11.63 21.57 -3.65
N ILE A 178 -10.44 21.00 -3.36
CA ILE A 178 -9.64 21.36 -2.18
C ILE A 178 -9.16 22.82 -2.29
N GLU A 179 -8.70 23.25 -3.45
CA GLU A 179 -8.27 24.65 -3.67
C GLU A 179 -9.43 25.63 -3.54
N THR A 180 -10.60 25.28 -4.03
CA THR A 180 -11.82 26.10 -3.91
C THR A 180 -12.25 26.29 -2.46
N ARG A 181 -12.17 25.21 -1.66
CA ARG A 181 -12.57 25.24 -0.24
C ARG A 181 -11.58 25.98 0.65
N TYR A 182 -10.29 25.85 0.39
CA TYR A 182 -9.25 26.26 1.36
C TYR A 182 -8.27 27.30 0.80
N GLY A 183 -8.29 27.57 -0.50
CA GLY A 183 -7.27 28.36 -1.18
C GLY A 183 -5.97 27.57 -1.39
N LYS A 184 -5.14 28.00 -2.34
CA LYS A 184 -3.93 27.27 -2.78
C LYS A 184 -2.93 26.97 -1.66
N ALA A 185 -2.65 27.95 -0.81
CA ALA A 185 -1.66 27.81 0.26
C ALA A 185 -2.05 26.76 1.30
N GLU A 186 -3.33 26.68 1.65
CA GLU A 186 -3.84 25.69 2.59
C GLU A 186 -4.06 24.33 1.90
N ALA A 187 -4.45 24.33 0.62
CA ALA A 187 -4.56 23.11 -0.19
C ALA A 187 -3.23 22.37 -0.31
N ALA A 188 -2.11 23.11 -0.42
CA ALA A 188 -0.76 22.50 -0.47
C ALA A 188 -0.42 21.66 0.77
N LYS A 189 -0.99 22.00 1.94
CA LYS A 189 -0.80 21.22 3.18
C LYS A 189 -1.71 19.99 3.27
N ARG A 190 -2.77 19.95 2.45
CA ARG A 190 -3.80 18.91 2.44
C ARG A 190 -3.62 17.89 1.32
N ILE A 191 -2.62 18.09 0.46
CA ILE A 191 -2.32 17.22 -0.67
C ILE A 191 -0.92 16.64 -0.47
N VAL A 192 -0.82 15.30 -0.54
CA VAL A 192 0.44 14.59 -0.52
C VAL A 192 0.57 13.78 -1.80
N ALA A 193 1.74 13.85 -2.45
CA ALA A 193 2.01 13.09 -3.67
C ALA A 193 2.99 11.93 -3.40
N VAL A 194 2.58 10.72 -3.74
CA VAL A 194 3.45 9.53 -3.77
C VAL A 194 3.78 9.25 -5.24
N THR A 195 5.03 9.50 -5.63
CA THR A 195 5.40 9.56 -7.06
C THR A 195 6.88 9.22 -7.27
N ASP A 196 7.35 9.31 -8.51
CA ASP A 196 8.77 9.13 -8.84
C ASP A 196 9.67 10.12 -8.07
N ALA A 197 10.92 9.74 -7.85
CA ALA A 197 11.90 10.56 -7.12
C ALA A 197 12.26 11.85 -7.87
N LYS A 198 12.36 11.80 -9.21
CA LYS A 198 12.96 12.86 -10.03
C LYS A 198 12.12 13.27 -11.24
N ARG A 199 11.28 12.39 -11.78
CA ARG A 199 10.62 12.53 -13.08
C ARG A 199 9.11 12.41 -12.98
N GLY A 200 8.43 12.81 -14.04
CA GLY A 200 6.99 12.66 -14.20
C GLY A 200 6.19 13.93 -13.89
N ALA A 201 4.99 13.99 -14.48
CA ALA A 201 4.12 15.15 -14.37
C ALA A 201 3.69 15.44 -12.92
N LEU A 202 3.43 14.38 -12.13
CA LEU A 202 3.05 14.55 -10.73
C LEU A 202 4.21 15.06 -9.88
N ARG A 203 5.46 14.60 -10.12
CA ARG A 203 6.64 15.12 -9.43
C ARG A 203 6.82 16.62 -9.71
N THR A 204 6.74 17.01 -10.98
CA THR A 204 6.86 18.41 -11.38
C THR A 204 5.79 19.28 -10.69
N LEU A 205 4.54 18.84 -10.76
CA LEU A 205 3.42 19.55 -10.13
C LEU A 205 3.59 19.65 -8.61
N ALA A 206 3.93 18.54 -7.94
CA ALA A 206 4.11 18.52 -6.49
C ALA A 206 5.23 19.49 -6.03
N THR A 207 6.31 19.58 -6.82
CA THR A 207 7.38 20.54 -6.54
C THR A 207 6.93 21.98 -6.73
N GLN A 208 6.18 22.28 -7.80
CA GLN A 208 5.67 23.62 -8.09
C GLN A 208 4.66 24.11 -7.05
N GLU A 209 3.76 23.25 -6.62
CA GLU A 209 2.69 23.56 -5.67
C GLU A 209 3.11 23.40 -4.20
N GLY A 210 4.32 22.86 -3.93
CA GLY A 210 4.84 22.68 -2.57
C GLY A 210 4.19 21.54 -1.78
N TYR A 211 3.71 20.51 -2.46
CA TYR A 211 3.14 19.33 -1.78
C TYR A 211 4.21 18.52 -1.07
N ALA A 212 3.88 17.94 0.08
CA ALA A 212 4.68 16.89 0.67
C ALA A 212 4.76 15.68 -0.29
N THR A 213 5.93 15.05 -0.37
CA THR A 213 6.13 13.96 -1.34
C THR A 213 6.79 12.74 -0.72
N PHE A 214 6.38 11.56 -1.20
CA PHE A 214 7.06 10.29 -0.95
C PHE A 214 7.44 9.64 -2.28
N VAL A 215 8.47 8.81 -2.23
CA VAL A 215 9.03 8.17 -3.43
C VAL A 215 8.43 6.77 -3.62
N ILE A 216 8.06 6.46 -4.85
CA ILE A 216 7.78 5.09 -5.29
C ILE A 216 9.11 4.52 -5.78
N PRO A 217 9.64 3.44 -5.18
CA PRO A 217 10.88 2.82 -5.62
C PRO A 217 10.79 2.36 -7.08
N ASP A 218 11.90 2.45 -7.80
CA ASP A 218 11.94 2.11 -9.23
C ASP A 218 11.89 0.61 -9.49
N ASP A 219 12.47 -0.15 -8.58
CA ASP A 219 12.61 -1.60 -8.58
C ASP A 219 11.42 -2.36 -7.95
N ILE A 220 10.35 -1.64 -7.56
CA ILE A 220 9.14 -2.25 -7.01
C ILE A 220 7.97 -2.03 -7.97
N GLY A 221 7.43 -3.13 -8.47
CA GLY A 221 6.21 -3.14 -9.27
C GLY A 221 4.96 -2.80 -8.45
N GLY A 222 3.94 -2.24 -9.11
CA GLY A 222 2.71 -1.79 -8.43
C GLY A 222 2.03 -2.87 -7.58
N ARG A 223 2.07 -4.14 -8.01
CA ARG A 223 1.45 -5.27 -7.29
C ARG A 223 2.15 -5.63 -5.97
N TYR A 224 3.38 -5.17 -5.76
CA TYR A 224 4.20 -5.46 -4.58
C TYR A 224 4.45 -4.22 -3.72
N SER A 225 3.71 -3.12 -3.96
CA SER A 225 4.02 -1.80 -3.40
C SER A 225 3.34 -1.47 -2.07
N VAL A 226 2.54 -2.37 -1.49
CA VAL A 226 1.76 -2.09 -0.26
C VAL A 226 2.65 -1.71 0.93
N LEU A 227 3.85 -2.27 1.04
CA LEU A 227 4.82 -1.95 2.10
C LEU A 227 5.73 -0.76 1.75
N THR A 228 5.50 -0.09 0.62
CA THR A 228 6.10 1.23 0.32
C THR A 228 5.16 2.36 0.78
N PRO A 229 5.56 3.64 0.68
CA PRO A 229 4.64 4.75 0.95
C PRO A 229 3.33 4.71 0.17
N VAL A 230 3.26 3.95 -0.94
CA VAL A 230 2.03 3.70 -1.71
C VAL A 230 0.91 3.11 -0.84
N GLY A 231 1.23 2.13 -0.02
CA GLY A 231 0.26 1.53 0.90
C GLY A 231 0.36 2.09 2.32
N LEU A 232 1.60 2.27 2.83
CA LEU A 232 1.81 2.65 4.23
C LEU A 232 1.22 4.02 4.57
N LEU A 233 1.28 5.01 3.66
CA LEU A 233 0.75 6.35 3.95
C LEU A 233 -0.78 6.38 4.07
N PRO A 234 -1.57 5.83 3.14
CA PRO A 234 -3.02 5.70 3.31
C PRO A 234 -3.41 4.90 4.57
N LEU A 235 -2.69 3.82 4.86
CA LEU A 235 -2.93 2.99 6.03
C LEU A 235 -2.68 3.74 7.34
N ALA A 236 -1.55 4.43 7.45
CA ALA A 236 -1.23 5.25 8.61
C ALA A 236 -2.25 6.39 8.81
N ALA A 237 -2.68 7.03 7.71
CA ALA A 237 -3.68 8.08 7.74
C ALA A 237 -5.05 7.59 8.23
N ALA A 238 -5.41 6.35 7.92
CA ALA A 238 -6.59 5.67 8.49
C ALA A 238 -6.36 5.16 9.93
N GLY A 239 -5.14 5.31 10.47
CA GLY A 239 -4.77 4.92 11.83
C GLY A 239 -4.39 3.46 11.99
N VAL A 240 -4.03 2.76 10.94
CA VAL A 240 -3.40 1.45 11.02
C VAL A 240 -1.99 1.60 11.59
N ARG A 241 -1.60 0.71 12.48
CA ARG A 241 -0.25 0.67 13.06
C ARG A 241 0.73 0.04 12.08
N ILE A 242 1.22 0.85 11.15
CA ILE A 242 2.07 0.40 10.03
C ILE A 242 3.36 -0.30 10.50
N GLY A 243 3.90 0.06 11.66
CA GLY A 243 5.06 -0.63 12.23
C GLY A 243 4.78 -2.09 12.61
N GLU A 244 3.55 -2.40 13.04
CA GLU A 244 3.14 -3.79 13.30
C GLU A 244 2.88 -4.56 12.00
N LEU A 245 2.35 -3.88 10.98
CA LEU A 245 2.19 -4.49 9.65
C LEU A 245 3.54 -4.89 9.06
N VAL A 246 4.54 -3.99 9.12
CA VAL A 246 5.89 -4.26 8.64
C VAL A 246 6.55 -5.37 9.44
N ARG A 247 6.38 -5.38 10.78
CA ARG A 247 6.92 -6.46 11.62
C ARG A 247 6.30 -7.82 11.25
N GLY A 248 4.98 -7.86 11.01
CA GLY A 248 4.33 -9.08 10.54
C GLY A 248 4.87 -9.58 9.21
N ALA A 249 5.25 -8.68 8.30
CA ALA A 249 5.92 -9.04 7.05
C ALA A 249 7.34 -9.58 7.29
N GLN A 250 8.10 -8.95 8.19
CA GLN A 250 9.43 -9.43 8.61
C GLN A 250 9.38 -10.81 9.28
N ASP A 251 8.34 -11.07 10.07
CA ASP A 251 8.13 -12.38 10.70
C ASP A 251 7.80 -13.49 9.68
N MET A 252 7.34 -13.13 8.48
CA MET A 252 6.98 -14.07 7.40
C MET A 252 8.09 -14.27 6.36
N GLU A 253 9.05 -13.39 6.27
CA GLU A 253 10.23 -13.48 5.40
C GLU A 253 11.22 -14.53 5.93
#